data_2d53bfbe19d40c2983cb5af856084287
#
_entry.id   2d53bfbe19d40c2983cb5af856084287
#
_cell.length_a   1.000
_cell.length_b   1.000
_cell.length_c   1.000
_cell.angle_alpha   90.00
_cell.angle_beta   90.00
_cell.angle_gamma   90.00
#
_symmetry.space_group_name_H-M   'P 1'
#
loop_
_entity.id
_entity.type
_entity.pdbx_description
1 polymer ?
#
loop_
_entity_poly.entity_id
_entity_poly.type
_entity_poly.pdbx_seq_one_letter_code
_entity_poly.pdbx_strand_id
1 'polypeptide(L)'
;MKKVFFLALLPLMAFAQSESVNIFLKDKHTRYANVGVYVKDLRSGEEIDAYRKSNAITPASVMKVLTTATALEIMGEDSCLQTVLEYTGKISDGVLNGSLYIHGYGDPTLGGSKQGQTFFQQWIKAVQDAGIRIIEGDVIADLSYFDGDALNPAWLWEDAGNYYAPGIYALAYMDNTMNVILRSDALGSIAKVLYTVPNVPGIEFENHIRCTQIQSDGAYIHGMPYNFKRYLVGVIPSNHGQFGVKGDLPNPGLLLAQHFTNRLRQAGIQVRGKANYLSERDLLPRTRLYIHRSIPLSDIVFQTNQHSINLYAEMLYRLLGARLNTPCNLHNAEKMVRNYWRNRGVNLAGATIKDGCGLAPQNAISPESLVDILTYMQASSNREAFYESLPVSGRTGTLRSLLVGTELEGRVHAKSGTIAGTKNYAGYIELPDGRRWVFAVMVSSAIGKSTEIKTVIERYLLDVYRRNK
;
A
#
# COMPACT_ATOMS: atom_id res chain seq x y z
N MET A 1 12.56 45.91 -56.53
CA MET A 1 12.01 45.93 -55.15
C MET A 1 12.55 44.70 -54.45
N LYS A 2 13.60 44.85 -53.61
CA LYS A 2 14.20 43.78 -52.81
C LYS A 2 13.40 43.68 -51.50
N LYS A 3 12.72 42.55 -51.24
CA LYS A 3 12.06 42.26 -49.94
C LYS A 3 13.13 41.79 -48.96
N VAL A 4 13.40 42.61 -47.96
CA VAL A 4 14.22 42.22 -46.79
C VAL A 4 13.36 41.47 -45.83
N PHE A 5 13.65 40.17 -45.63
CA PHE A 5 13.05 39.37 -44.57
C PHE A 5 13.81 39.67 -43.26
N PHE A 6 13.15 40.32 -42.29
CA PHE A 6 13.63 40.41 -40.91
C PHE A 6 13.35 39.09 -40.23
N LEU A 7 14.37 38.30 -40.02
CA LEU A 7 14.29 37.13 -39.14
C LEU A 7 14.42 37.62 -37.70
N ALA A 8 13.30 37.71 -37.00
CA ALA A 8 13.31 37.98 -35.55
C ALA A 8 13.91 36.75 -34.85
N LEU A 9 15.16 36.83 -34.43
CA LEU A 9 15.74 35.88 -33.46
C LEU A 9 15.09 36.18 -32.12
N LEU A 10 14.08 35.38 -31.74
CA LEU A 10 13.66 35.24 -30.34
C LEU A 10 14.84 34.61 -29.58
N PRO A 11 15.30 35.26 -28.49
CA PRO A 11 16.33 34.64 -27.66
C PRO A 11 15.72 33.36 -27.05
N LEU A 12 16.29 32.19 -27.37
CA LEU A 12 16.11 31.01 -26.54
C LEU A 12 16.70 31.37 -25.17
N MET A 13 15.84 31.79 -24.23
CA MET A 13 16.20 31.79 -22.83
C MET A 13 16.37 30.30 -22.43
N ALA A 14 17.58 29.81 -22.56
CA ALA A 14 17.97 28.60 -21.83
C ALA A 14 17.86 28.96 -20.36
N PHE A 15 16.79 28.53 -19.70
CA PHE A 15 16.69 28.62 -18.24
C PHE A 15 17.92 27.89 -17.68
N ALA A 16 18.84 28.64 -17.12
CA ALA A 16 20.01 28.07 -16.48
C ALA A 16 19.50 27.21 -15.32
N GLN A 17 19.92 25.95 -15.32
CA GLN A 17 19.61 25.00 -14.26
C GLN A 17 20.01 25.60 -12.91
N SER A 18 19.16 25.45 -11.88
CA SER A 18 19.43 26.01 -10.56
C SER A 18 20.73 25.46 -9.96
N GLU A 19 21.37 26.25 -9.09
CA GLU A 19 22.59 25.80 -8.41
C GLU A 19 22.29 24.61 -7.49
N SER A 20 21.13 24.57 -6.85
CA SER A 20 20.68 23.46 -6.01
C SER A 20 20.61 22.15 -6.78
N VAL A 21 19.99 22.17 -7.96
CA VAL A 21 19.95 21.01 -8.87
C VAL A 21 21.36 20.65 -9.37
N ASN A 22 22.20 21.63 -9.72
CA ASN A 22 23.58 21.37 -10.16
C ASN A 22 24.41 20.64 -9.09
N ILE A 23 24.30 21.05 -7.83
CA ILE A 23 24.97 20.39 -6.71
C ILE A 23 24.40 18.98 -6.52
N PHE A 24 23.08 18.84 -6.58
CA PHE A 24 22.40 17.55 -6.44
C PHE A 24 22.83 16.51 -7.48
N LEU A 25 22.97 16.94 -8.76
CA LEU A 25 23.35 16.08 -9.86
C LEU A 25 24.86 15.73 -9.89
N LYS A 26 25.72 16.53 -9.22
CA LYS A 26 27.17 16.25 -9.14
C LYS A 26 27.52 15.27 -8.00
N ASP A 27 26.60 14.98 -7.09
CA ASP A 27 26.84 14.04 -6.01
C ASP A 27 27.14 12.62 -6.54
N LYS A 28 28.05 11.90 -5.88
CA LYS A 28 28.47 10.55 -6.32
C LYS A 28 27.32 9.55 -6.38
N HIS A 29 26.25 9.75 -5.60
CA HIS A 29 25.09 8.86 -5.54
C HIS A 29 24.05 9.14 -6.62
N THR A 30 24.00 10.38 -7.15
CA THR A 30 22.94 10.82 -8.09
C THR A 30 23.45 11.13 -9.49
N ARG A 31 24.75 11.34 -9.70
CA ARG A 31 25.33 11.75 -10.99
C ARG A 31 25.06 10.80 -12.17
N TYR A 32 24.76 9.53 -11.90
CA TYR A 32 24.40 8.53 -12.90
C TYR A 32 22.95 8.06 -12.78
N ALA A 33 22.20 8.62 -11.84
CA ALA A 33 20.82 8.26 -11.58
C ALA A 33 19.85 8.94 -12.55
N ASN A 34 18.67 8.38 -12.69
CA ASN A 34 17.52 9.10 -13.23
C ASN A 34 16.98 10.02 -12.17
N VAL A 35 17.11 11.33 -12.37
CA VAL A 35 16.66 12.36 -11.43
C VAL A 35 15.58 13.21 -12.07
N GLY A 36 14.53 13.48 -11.34
CA GLY A 36 13.51 14.45 -11.67
C GLY A 36 13.07 15.20 -10.42
N VAL A 37 13.00 16.51 -10.51
CA VAL A 37 12.54 17.36 -9.41
C VAL A 37 11.56 18.40 -9.91
N TYR A 38 10.60 18.73 -9.06
CA TYR A 38 9.70 19.85 -9.26
C TYR A 38 9.26 20.40 -7.92
N VAL A 39 9.50 21.69 -7.71
CA VAL A 39 9.07 22.46 -6.53
C VAL A 39 8.33 23.70 -7.02
N LYS A 40 7.13 23.93 -6.51
CA LYS A 40 6.25 25.02 -6.89
C LYS A 40 5.63 25.66 -5.66
N ASP A 41 5.53 26.99 -5.64
CA ASP A 41 4.74 27.69 -4.62
C ASP A 41 3.24 27.49 -4.90
N LEU A 42 2.50 27.02 -3.90
CA LEU A 42 1.07 26.71 -4.05
C LEU A 42 0.21 27.95 -4.21
N ARG A 43 0.63 29.10 -3.67
CA ARG A 43 -0.14 30.34 -3.69
C ARG A 43 0.03 31.11 -4.99
N SER A 44 1.29 31.32 -5.41
CA SER A 44 1.59 32.07 -6.64
C SER A 44 1.56 31.22 -7.89
N GLY A 45 1.75 29.88 -7.76
CA GLY A 45 1.96 28.98 -8.87
C GLY A 45 3.39 29.05 -9.46
N GLU A 46 4.27 29.83 -8.86
CA GLU A 46 5.65 30.03 -9.31
C GLU A 46 6.46 28.75 -9.20
N GLU A 47 7.24 28.45 -10.24
CA GLU A 47 8.23 27.36 -10.24
C GLU A 47 9.46 27.79 -9.45
N ILE A 48 9.67 27.19 -8.28
CA ILE A 48 10.80 27.48 -7.40
C ILE A 48 12.06 26.75 -7.89
N ASP A 49 11.92 25.48 -8.28
CA ASP A 49 13.00 24.69 -8.83
C ASP A 49 12.47 23.53 -9.67
N ALA A 50 13.15 23.21 -10.78
CA ALA A 50 12.75 22.10 -11.64
C ALA A 50 13.93 21.50 -12.40
N TYR A 51 13.90 20.17 -12.53
CA TYR A 51 14.78 19.42 -13.43
C TYR A 51 14.07 18.19 -13.94
N ARG A 52 13.98 18.05 -15.27
CA ARG A 52 13.30 16.91 -15.91
C ARG A 52 11.93 16.60 -15.29
N LYS A 53 11.18 17.64 -14.92
CA LYS A 53 9.92 17.53 -14.18
C LYS A 53 8.87 16.66 -14.89
N SER A 54 8.89 16.65 -16.23
CA SER A 54 7.95 15.87 -17.05
C SER A 54 8.42 14.45 -17.38
N ASN A 55 9.66 14.07 -16.99
CA ASN A 55 10.16 12.72 -17.24
C ASN A 55 9.53 11.72 -16.26
N ALA A 56 9.02 10.60 -16.80
CA ALA A 56 8.50 9.52 -15.99
C ALA A 56 9.65 8.73 -15.33
N ILE A 57 9.59 8.60 -14.01
CA ILE A 57 10.60 7.93 -13.18
C ILE A 57 9.91 6.91 -12.29
N THR A 58 10.60 5.82 -11.94
CA THR A 58 10.08 4.79 -11.04
C THR A 58 9.70 5.41 -9.68
N PRO A 59 8.41 5.40 -9.30
CA PRO A 59 7.92 6.13 -8.13
C PRO A 59 8.19 5.41 -6.80
N ALA A 60 8.31 4.09 -6.81
CA ALA A 60 8.17 3.31 -5.59
C ALA A 60 6.90 3.75 -4.83
N SER A 61 6.88 3.71 -3.50
CA SER A 61 5.67 4.01 -2.72
C SER A 61 5.15 5.45 -2.79
N VAL A 62 5.78 6.40 -3.51
CA VAL A 62 5.12 7.70 -3.79
C VAL A 62 3.93 7.52 -4.77
N MET A 63 3.82 6.37 -5.46
CA MET A 63 2.62 5.97 -6.19
C MET A 63 1.34 6.03 -5.31
N LYS A 64 1.48 5.80 -4.01
CA LYS A 64 0.37 5.87 -3.06
C LYS A 64 -0.27 7.26 -2.97
N VAL A 65 0.45 8.34 -3.34
CA VAL A 65 -0.14 9.68 -3.49
C VAL A 65 -1.26 9.65 -4.51
N LEU A 66 -1.01 9.08 -5.68
CA LEU A 66 -2.03 8.92 -6.72
C LEU A 66 -3.20 8.05 -6.23
N THR A 67 -2.90 6.89 -5.63
CA THR A 67 -3.92 5.92 -5.19
C THR A 67 -4.81 6.48 -4.08
N THR A 68 -4.21 7.05 -3.03
CA THR A 68 -4.97 7.53 -1.86
C THR A 68 -5.74 8.81 -2.16
N ALA A 69 -5.17 9.72 -2.96
CA ALA A 69 -5.89 10.89 -3.45
C ALA A 69 -7.10 10.47 -4.28
N THR A 70 -6.93 9.54 -5.23
CA THR A 70 -8.03 9.05 -6.07
C THR A 70 -9.11 8.35 -5.23
N ALA A 71 -8.72 7.55 -4.23
CA ALA A 71 -9.67 6.86 -3.37
C ALA A 71 -10.53 7.85 -2.56
N LEU A 72 -9.92 8.85 -1.92
CA LEU A 72 -10.65 9.88 -1.19
C LEU A 72 -11.61 10.65 -2.09
N GLU A 73 -11.15 11.04 -3.28
CA GLU A 73 -11.93 11.83 -4.24
C GLU A 73 -13.14 11.07 -4.83
N ILE A 74 -13.02 9.77 -5.03
CA ILE A 74 -14.08 8.96 -5.64
C ILE A 74 -15.01 8.36 -4.60
N MET A 75 -14.49 8.02 -3.43
CA MET A 75 -15.25 7.27 -2.43
C MET A 75 -15.72 8.15 -1.26
N GLY A 76 -15.04 9.26 -0.99
CA GLY A 76 -15.32 10.16 0.15
C GLY A 76 -14.62 9.70 1.44
N GLU A 77 -14.17 10.65 2.26
CA GLU A 77 -13.38 10.41 3.46
C GLU A 77 -14.11 9.61 4.55
N ASP A 78 -15.44 9.78 4.67
CA ASP A 78 -16.29 9.11 5.66
C ASP A 78 -16.77 7.73 5.22
N SER A 79 -16.49 7.30 3.98
CA SER A 79 -16.98 6.01 3.50
C SER A 79 -16.34 4.85 4.24
N CYS A 80 -17.14 3.80 4.50
CA CYS A 80 -16.68 2.56 5.10
C CYS A 80 -16.77 1.42 4.11
N LEU A 81 -15.76 0.56 4.08
CA LEU A 81 -15.76 -0.68 3.32
C LEU A 81 -16.52 -1.77 4.08
N GLN A 82 -16.96 -2.81 3.39
CA GLN A 82 -17.87 -3.78 3.97
C GLN A 82 -17.32 -5.20 3.93
N THR A 83 -17.67 -5.98 4.94
CA THR A 83 -17.64 -7.44 4.94
C THR A 83 -19.03 -7.91 5.37
N VAL A 84 -19.66 -8.81 4.60
CA VAL A 84 -21.06 -9.17 4.80
C VAL A 84 -21.16 -10.63 5.18
N LEU A 85 -21.89 -10.93 6.27
CA LEU A 85 -22.32 -12.28 6.55
C LEU A 85 -23.62 -12.57 5.80
N GLU A 86 -23.64 -13.70 5.10
CA GLU A 86 -24.77 -14.18 4.30
C GLU A 86 -24.97 -15.66 4.55
N TYR A 87 -26.13 -16.19 4.22
CA TYR A 87 -26.37 -17.61 4.25
C TYR A 87 -27.20 -18.09 3.05
N THR A 88 -27.06 -19.35 2.68
CA THR A 88 -27.91 -20.05 1.71
C THR A 88 -28.89 -20.96 2.43
N GLY A 89 -29.94 -21.38 1.75
CA GLY A 89 -30.93 -22.31 2.29
C GLY A 89 -31.94 -21.66 3.22
N LYS A 90 -32.48 -22.43 4.21
CA LYS A 90 -33.55 -22.01 5.11
C LYS A 90 -33.18 -22.28 6.56
N ILE A 91 -33.65 -21.42 7.45
CA ILE A 91 -33.57 -21.61 8.89
C ILE A 91 -34.91 -22.21 9.35
N SER A 92 -34.89 -23.37 10.02
CA SER A 92 -36.05 -24.03 10.62
C SER A 92 -35.63 -24.68 11.93
N ASP A 93 -36.40 -24.45 12.99
CA ASP A 93 -36.20 -25.02 14.33
C ASP A 93 -34.78 -24.84 14.91
N GLY A 94 -34.13 -23.73 14.53
CA GLY A 94 -32.78 -23.40 14.94
C GLY A 94 -31.68 -24.05 14.09
N VAL A 95 -32.05 -24.71 12.99
CA VAL A 95 -31.13 -25.35 12.06
C VAL A 95 -31.07 -24.52 10.76
N LEU A 96 -29.89 -24.07 10.39
CA LEU A 96 -29.62 -23.55 9.05
C LEU A 96 -29.33 -24.72 8.11
N ASN A 97 -30.31 -25.07 7.25
CA ASN A 97 -30.16 -26.05 6.19
C ASN A 97 -29.46 -25.41 4.97
N GLY A 98 -28.21 -25.04 5.14
CA GLY A 98 -27.39 -24.32 4.18
C GLY A 98 -26.03 -23.97 4.75
N SER A 99 -25.28 -23.14 4.04
CA SER A 99 -23.94 -22.66 4.41
C SER A 99 -23.97 -21.20 4.84
N LEU A 100 -23.02 -20.84 5.72
CA LEU A 100 -22.76 -19.48 6.15
C LEU A 100 -21.60 -18.90 5.33
N TYR A 101 -21.77 -17.69 4.79
CA TYR A 101 -20.76 -17.02 3.95
C TYR A 101 -20.22 -15.78 4.64
N ILE A 102 -18.93 -15.54 4.48
CA ILE A 102 -18.24 -14.30 4.81
C ILE A 102 -17.84 -13.67 3.49
N HIS A 103 -18.61 -12.73 2.98
CA HIS A 103 -18.38 -12.11 1.68
C HIS A 103 -17.57 -10.82 1.85
N GLY A 104 -16.35 -10.79 1.28
CA GLY A 104 -15.47 -9.63 1.29
C GLY A 104 -15.78 -8.66 0.16
N TYR A 105 -15.91 -7.37 0.50
CA TYR A 105 -16.06 -6.27 -0.45
C TYR A 105 -14.87 -5.32 -0.42
N GLY A 106 -13.68 -5.84 -0.12
CA GLY A 106 -12.42 -5.10 -0.23
C GLY A 106 -12.02 -4.31 1.01
N ASP A 107 -12.55 -4.62 2.20
CA ASP A 107 -12.04 -4.07 3.47
C ASP A 107 -10.64 -4.63 3.77
N PRO A 108 -9.57 -3.80 3.77
CA PRO A 108 -8.22 -4.25 4.04
C PRO A 108 -7.93 -4.39 5.54
N THR A 109 -8.81 -3.93 6.42
CA THR A 109 -8.52 -3.68 7.84
C THR A 109 -9.04 -4.75 8.78
N LEU A 110 -9.86 -5.71 8.30
CA LEU A 110 -10.54 -6.69 9.12
C LEU A 110 -9.56 -7.55 9.95
N GLY A 111 -9.68 -7.49 11.26
CA GLY A 111 -8.82 -8.23 12.18
C GLY A 111 -7.35 -7.84 12.14
N GLY A 112 -6.99 -6.75 11.45
CA GLY A 112 -5.65 -6.21 11.39
C GLY A 112 -5.18 -5.61 12.71
N SER A 113 -3.91 -5.25 12.77
CA SER A 113 -3.22 -4.78 13.99
C SER A 113 -3.88 -3.58 14.66
N LYS A 114 -4.71 -2.81 13.93
CA LYS A 114 -5.40 -1.61 14.43
C LYS A 114 -6.83 -1.85 14.91
N GLN A 115 -7.51 -2.88 14.39
CA GLN A 115 -8.91 -3.17 14.73
C GLN A 115 -9.08 -4.33 15.71
N GLY A 116 -8.13 -5.24 15.79
CA GLY A 116 -8.26 -6.45 16.59
C GLY A 116 -9.37 -7.39 16.10
N GLN A 117 -9.87 -8.25 16.99
CA GLN A 117 -10.81 -9.33 16.64
C GLN A 117 -12.19 -9.20 17.34
N THR A 118 -12.54 -8.04 17.82
CA THR A 118 -13.82 -7.82 18.53
C THR A 118 -15.05 -8.01 17.64
N PHE A 119 -14.90 -7.89 16.34
CA PHE A 119 -15.95 -8.10 15.34
C PHE A 119 -16.56 -9.53 15.40
N PHE A 120 -15.81 -10.54 15.82
CA PHE A 120 -16.37 -11.90 15.99
C PHE A 120 -17.52 -11.96 16.97
N GLN A 121 -17.52 -11.15 18.03
CA GLN A 121 -18.63 -11.11 18.99
C GLN A 121 -19.91 -10.61 18.32
N GLN A 122 -19.81 -9.58 17.48
CA GLN A 122 -20.94 -9.04 16.72
C GLN A 122 -21.46 -10.08 15.69
N TRP A 123 -20.56 -10.80 15.04
CA TRP A 123 -20.93 -11.82 14.06
C TRP A 123 -21.62 -13.02 14.73
N ILE A 124 -21.10 -13.49 15.87
CA ILE A 124 -21.72 -14.57 16.64
C ILE A 124 -23.11 -14.14 17.10
N LYS A 125 -23.22 -12.91 17.62
CA LYS A 125 -24.52 -12.37 18.05
C LYS A 125 -25.52 -12.33 16.88
N ALA A 126 -25.11 -11.92 15.69
CA ALA A 126 -25.98 -11.90 14.52
C ALA A 126 -26.49 -13.31 14.13
N VAL A 127 -25.62 -14.33 14.25
CA VAL A 127 -26.01 -15.74 14.01
C VAL A 127 -27.01 -16.21 15.08
N GLN A 128 -26.79 -15.85 16.36
CA GLN A 128 -27.71 -16.18 17.46
C GLN A 128 -29.06 -15.45 17.35
N ASP A 129 -29.03 -14.16 17.00
CA ASP A 129 -30.25 -13.35 16.84
C ASP A 129 -31.14 -13.84 15.66
N ALA A 130 -30.51 -14.49 14.66
CA ALA A 130 -31.24 -15.17 13.60
C ALA A 130 -31.83 -16.53 14.04
N GLY A 131 -31.63 -16.93 15.28
CA GLY A 131 -32.11 -18.18 15.86
C GLY A 131 -31.30 -19.41 15.42
N ILE A 132 -30.11 -19.26 14.82
CA ILE A 132 -29.28 -20.36 14.34
C ILE A 132 -28.50 -20.99 15.50
N ARG A 133 -28.75 -22.28 15.76
CA ARG A 133 -28.04 -23.11 16.72
C ARG A 133 -27.19 -24.20 16.06
N ILE A 134 -27.59 -24.60 14.86
CA ILE A 134 -26.89 -25.64 14.04
C ILE A 134 -26.74 -25.12 12.63
N ILE A 135 -25.56 -25.26 12.05
CA ILE A 135 -25.26 -25.00 10.64
C ILE A 135 -24.92 -26.33 10.01
N GLU A 136 -25.76 -26.81 9.07
CA GLU A 136 -25.55 -28.11 8.38
C GLU A 136 -24.41 -28.03 7.37
N GLY A 137 -24.32 -26.91 6.65
CA GLY A 137 -23.30 -26.67 5.64
C GLY A 137 -21.98 -26.10 6.17
N ASP A 138 -21.22 -25.54 5.27
CA ASP A 138 -19.89 -24.98 5.50
C ASP A 138 -19.94 -23.51 6.00
N VAL A 139 -18.83 -23.04 6.60
CA VAL A 139 -18.51 -21.63 6.77
C VAL A 139 -17.54 -21.24 5.67
N ILE A 140 -17.97 -20.39 4.74
CA ILE A 140 -17.29 -20.13 3.48
C ILE A 140 -16.82 -18.68 3.41
N ALA A 141 -15.53 -18.46 3.22
CA ALA A 141 -14.97 -17.16 2.86
C ALA A 141 -15.15 -16.92 1.36
N ASP A 142 -15.91 -15.89 0.99
CA ASP A 142 -16.13 -15.52 -0.40
C ASP A 142 -15.18 -14.39 -0.81
N LEU A 143 -14.24 -14.71 -1.71
CA LEU A 143 -13.21 -13.82 -2.22
C LEU A 143 -13.53 -13.30 -3.62
N SER A 144 -14.71 -13.62 -4.17
CA SER A 144 -15.04 -13.45 -5.59
C SER A 144 -15.31 -12.01 -6.04
N TYR A 145 -15.31 -11.04 -5.11
CA TYR A 145 -15.56 -9.63 -5.47
C TYR A 145 -14.41 -9.01 -6.28
N PHE A 146 -13.16 -9.46 -6.06
CA PHE A 146 -12.04 -9.07 -6.91
C PHE A 146 -11.88 -10.08 -8.05
N ASP A 147 -11.79 -9.57 -9.28
CA ASP A 147 -11.54 -10.32 -10.48
C ASP A 147 -10.04 -10.31 -10.83
N GLY A 148 -9.49 -11.46 -11.18
CA GLY A 148 -8.08 -11.63 -11.52
C GLY A 148 -7.22 -12.19 -10.39
N ASP A 149 -5.91 -12.26 -10.66
CA ASP A 149 -4.94 -12.91 -9.77
C ASP A 149 -4.79 -12.18 -8.42
N ALA A 150 -4.66 -12.96 -7.36
CA ALA A 150 -4.36 -12.44 -6.04
C ALA A 150 -2.94 -11.83 -5.96
N LEU A 151 -1.97 -12.35 -6.71
CA LEU A 151 -0.66 -11.74 -6.88
C LEU A 151 -0.66 -10.83 -8.11
N ASN A 152 -0.14 -9.60 -7.95
CA ASN A 152 0.02 -8.70 -9.10
C ASN A 152 1.09 -9.26 -10.05
N PRO A 153 0.78 -9.50 -11.34
CA PRO A 153 1.72 -10.11 -12.29
C PRO A 153 2.93 -9.24 -12.62
N ALA A 154 2.89 -7.95 -12.27
CA ALA A 154 4.00 -7.03 -12.45
C ALA A 154 4.98 -6.99 -11.25
N TRP A 155 4.70 -7.70 -10.15
CA TRP A 155 5.60 -7.82 -9.02
C TRP A 155 6.72 -8.82 -9.31
N LEU A 156 7.88 -8.61 -8.70
CA LEU A 156 9.00 -9.51 -8.87
C LEU A 156 8.74 -10.84 -8.12
N TRP A 157 9.28 -11.91 -8.67
CA TRP A 157 9.20 -13.23 -8.02
C TRP A 157 9.77 -13.22 -6.61
N GLU A 158 10.87 -12.47 -6.41
CA GLU A 158 11.52 -12.34 -5.12
C GLU A 158 10.68 -11.64 -4.05
N ASP A 159 9.66 -10.86 -4.46
CA ASP A 159 8.75 -10.19 -3.54
C ASP A 159 7.64 -11.10 -3.05
N ALA A 160 7.19 -12.06 -3.88
CA ALA A 160 6.05 -12.91 -3.60
C ALA A 160 6.26 -13.77 -2.34
N GLY A 161 5.34 -13.69 -1.38
CA GLY A 161 5.41 -14.39 -0.09
C GLY A 161 5.95 -13.53 1.06
N ASN A 162 6.59 -12.38 0.78
CA ASN A 162 7.01 -11.45 1.81
C ASN A 162 5.83 -10.59 2.31
N TYR A 163 5.92 -10.11 3.54
CA TYR A 163 4.88 -9.32 4.20
C TYR A 163 4.50 -8.03 3.48
N TYR A 164 5.41 -7.47 2.68
CA TYR A 164 5.18 -6.24 1.91
C TYR A 164 4.57 -6.51 0.52
N ALA A 165 4.49 -7.77 0.10
CA ALA A 165 3.88 -8.22 -1.15
C ALA A 165 2.86 -9.35 -0.90
N PRO A 166 1.92 -9.19 0.06
CA PRO A 166 0.96 -10.21 0.34
C PRO A 166 -0.04 -10.37 -0.81
N GLY A 167 -0.62 -11.55 -0.93
CA GLY A 167 -1.75 -11.75 -1.85
C GLY A 167 -2.89 -10.76 -1.58
N ILE A 168 -3.50 -10.25 -2.66
CA ILE A 168 -4.57 -9.25 -2.63
C ILE A 168 -5.90 -9.95 -2.90
N TYR A 169 -6.69 -10.11 -1.86
CA TYR A 169 -7.99 -10.78 -1.88
C TYR A 169 -9.11 -9.79 -1.56
N ALA A 170 -10.32 -10.04 -2.03
CA ALA A 170 -11.48 -9.21 -1.69
C ALA A 170 -11.82 -9.26 -0.19
N LEU A 171 -11.36 -10.29 0.51
CA LEU A 171 -11.49 -10.49 1.95
C LEU A 171 -10.09 -10.57 2.56
N ALA A 172 -9.61 -9.47 3.14
CA ALA A 172 -8.39 -9.45 3.92
C ALA A 172 -8.66 -9.86 5.38
N TYR A 173 -7.64 -10.43 6.03
CA TYR A 173 -7.69 -10.77 7.45
C TYR A 173 -6.29 -10.73 8.06
N MET A 174 -6.16 -10.05 9.23
CA MET A 174 -4.89 -9.92 9.95
C MET A 174 -3.76 -9.33 9.07
N ASP A 175 -4.07 -8.25 8.35
CA ASP A 175 -3.15 -7.59 7.41
C ASP A 175 -2.58 -8.53 6.33
N ASN A 176 -3.21 -9.68 6.07
CA ASN A 176 -2.76 -10.79 5.20
C ASN A 176 -1.33 -11.25 5.52
N THR A 177 -0.91 -11.17 6.79
CA THR A 177 0.47 -11.49 7.20
C THR A 177 0.51 -12.44 8.39
N MET A 178 1.62 -13.18 8.47
CA MET A 178 1.99 -14.01 9.63
C MET A 178 3.43 -13.74 10.04
N ASN A 179 3.76 -14.07 11.29
CA ASN A 179 5.13 -14.19 11.75
C ASN A 179 5.50 -15.67 11.81
N VAL A 180 6.59 -16.07 11.16
CA VAL A 180 7.22 -17.37 11.31
C VAL A 180 8.21 -17.26 12.45
N ILE A 181 7.97 -17.97 13.54
CA ILE A 181 8.84 -17.93 14.71
C ILE A 181 9.88 -19.03 14.57
N LEU A 182 11.14 -18.62 14.55
CA LEU A 182 12.32 -19.44 14.37
C LEU A 182 13.09 -19.52 15.68
N ARG A 183 13.70 -20.68 15.96
CA ARG A 183 14.75 -20.77 16.96
C ARG A 183 16.08 -20.43 16.32
N SER A 184 16.71 -19.37 16.82
CA SER A 184 18.03 -18.92 16.40
C SER A 184 19.07 -19.51 17.34
N ASP A 185 19.83 -20.48 16.84
CA ASP A 185 20.87 -21.18 17.56
C ASP A 185 22.28 -20.61 17.25
N ALA A 186 23.33 -21.41 17.39
CA ALA A 186 24.72 -21.03 17.20
C ALA A 186 25.00 -20.47 15.80
N LEU A 187 26.05 -19.66 15.70
CA LEU A 187 26.57 -19.10 14.45
C LEU A 187 26.81 -20.19 13.40
N GLY A 188 26.30 -19.99 12.18
CA GLY A 188 26.40 -20.91 11.05
C GLY A 188 25.35 -22.00 11.00
N SER A 189 24.57 -22.22 12.08
CA SER A 189 23.48 -23.20 12.10
C SER A 189 22.30 -22.80 11.20
N ILE A 190 21.51 -23.77 10.77
CA ILE A 190 20.21 -23.50 10.16
C ILE A 190 19.19 -23.25 11.29
N ALA A 191 18.46 -22.14 11.21
CA ALA A 191 17.41 -21.81 12.16
C ALA A 191 16.28 -22.86 12.11
N LYS A 192 15.66 -23.17 13.25
CA LYS A 192 14.56 -24.13 13.30
C LYS A 192 13.22 -23.43 13.34
N VAL A 193 12.30 -23.74 12.39
CA VAL A 193 10.92 -23.26 12.46
C VAL A 193 10.21 -23.90 13.66
N LEU A 194 9.60 -23.08 14.50
CA LEU A 194 8.85 -23.50 15.69
C LEU A 194 7.35 -23.49 15.45
N TYR A 195 6.79 -22.33 15.09
CA TYR A 195 5.36 -22.12 14.84
C TYR A 195 5.12 -20.82 14.07
N THR A 196 3.88 -20.57 13.68
CA THR A 196 3.44 -19.29 13.09
C THR A 196 2.47 -18.55 14.01
N VAL A 197 2.47 -17.22 13.89
CA VAL A 197 1.50 -16.33 14.56
C VAL A 197 0.86 -15.41 13.51
N PRO A 198 -0.46 -15.58 13.22
CA PRO A 198 -1.36 -16.62 13.74
C PRO A 198 -0.93 -18.02 13.37
N ASN A 199 -1.46 -19.03 14.09
CA ASN A 199 -1.31 -20.42 13.68
C ASN A 199 -2.03 -20.63 12.34
N VAL A 200 -1.30 -21.10 11.33
CA VAL A 200 -1.82 -21.37 9.97
C VAL A 200 -1.87 -22.87 9.75
N PRO A 201 -3.04 -23.51 9.83
CA PRO A 201 -3.15 -24.95 9.65
C PRO A 201 -2.70 -25.40 8.24
N GLY A 202 -1.90 -26.47 8.19
CA GLY A 202 -1.45 -27.05 6.93
C GLY A 202 -0.29 -26.32 6.23
N ILE A 203 0.31 -25.31 6.85
CA ILE A 203 1.47 -24.63 6.28
C ILE A 203 2.73 -25.51 6.40
N GLU A 204 3.50 -25.56 5.33
CA GLU A 204 4.75 -26.31 5.22
C GLU A 204 5.91 -25.37 4.90
N PHE A 205 7.09 -25.67 5.47
CA PHE A 205 8.28 -24.85 5.28
C PHE A 205 9.44 -25.64 4.71
N GLU A 206 10.00 -25.16 3.61
CA GLU A 206 11.33 -25.52 3.14
C GLU A 206 12.29 -24.42 3.59
N ASN A 207 13.09 -24.72 4.64
CA ASN A 207 13.82 -23.70 5.37
C ASN A 207 15.34 -23.80 5.19
N HIS A 208 15.92 -22.70 4.70
CA HIS A 208 17.37 -22.52 4.48
C HIS A 208 17.93 -21.30 5.22
N ILE A 209 17.18 -20.69 6.16
CA ILE A 209 17.64 -19.53 6.93
C ILE A 209 18.83 -19.93 7.83
N ARG A 210 19.91 -19.15 7.75
CA ARG A 210 21.13 -19.36 8.57
C ARG A 210 21.25 -18.33 9.67
N CYS A 211 21.78 -18.76 10.81
CA CYS A 211 22.14 -17.89 11.93
C CYS A 211 23.53 -17.27 11.68
N THR A 212 23.62 -15.93 11.70
CA THR A 212 24.84 -15.18 11.39
C THR A 212 25.07 -14.06 12.41
N GLN A 213 26.16 -13.26 12.20
CA GLN A 213 26.49 -12.13 13.07
C GLN A 213 25.72 -10.83 12.76
N ILE A 214 24.75 -10.86 11.83
CA ILE A 214 23.91 -9.67 11.55
C ILE A 214 23.09 -9.29 12.79
N GLN A 215 22.69 -8.01 12.87
CA GLN A 215 21.93 -7.49 14.01
C GLN A 215 20.44 -7.33 13.72
N SER A 216 19.99 -7.60 12.50
CA SER A 216 18.63 -7.39 12.05
C SER A 216 18.16 -8.53 11.16
N ASP A 217 16.87 -8.53 10.84
CA ASP A 217 16.27 -9.45 9.89
C ASP A 217 16.87 -9.27 8.48
N GLY A 218 17.41 -10.34 7.93
CA GLY A 218 17.90 -10.47 6.56
C GLY A 218 17.28 -11.70 5.87
N ALA A 219 16.16 -12.20 6.39
CA ALA A 219 15.45 -13.35 5.84
C ALA A 219 14.30 -12.94 4.91
N TYR A 220 13.98 -13.82 3.98
CA TYR A 220 12.87 -13.68 3.03
C TYR A 220 12.02 -14.94 3.06
N ILE A 221 10.71 -14.76 2.89
CA ILE A 221 9.73 -15.84 2.78
C ILE A 221 9.13 -15.78 1.37
N HIS A 222 9.37 -16.81 0.56
CA HIS A 222 8.81 -16.91 -0.78
C HIS A 222 7.63 -17.87 -0.81
N GLY A 223 6.60 -17.53 -1.56
CA GLY A 223 5.41 -18.35 -1.74
C GLY A 223 4.39 -17.71 -2.64
N MET A 224 3.41 -18.50 -3.05
CA MET A 224 2.33 -18.03 -3.94
C MET A 224 0.99 -18.03 -3.19
N PRO A 225 0.05 -17.15 -3.58
CA PRO A 225 -1.33 -17.22 -3.10
C PRO A 225 -1.92 -18.64 -3.24
N TYR A 226 -2.72 -19.03 -2.24
CA TYR A 226 -3.38 -20.36 -2.15
C TYR A 226 -2.44 -21.57 -2.01
N ASN A 227 -1.12 -21.37 -2.10
CA ASN A 227 -0.14 -22.43 -1.87
C ASN A 227 0.36 -22.36 -0.41
N PHE A 228 0.24 -23.44 0.33
CA PHE A 228 0.63 -23.53 1.73
C PHE A 228 2.11 -23.89 1.93
N LYS A 229 2.86 -24.19 0.87
CA LYS A 229 4.31 -24.37 0.94
C LYS A 229 5.01 -23.01 0.86
N ARG A 230 5.91 -22.75 1.82
CA ARG A 230 6.75 -21.54 1.88
C ARG A 230 8.21 -21.91 1.86
N TYR A 231 8.98 -21.17 1.08
CA TYR A 231 10.42 -21.30 0.95
C TYR A 231 11.11 -20.15 1.70
N LEU A 232 11.92 -20.52 2.72
CA LEU A 232 12.57 -19.53 3.60
C LEU A 232 14.06 -19.49 3.31
N VAL A 233 14.59 -18.30 3.02
CA VAL A 233 16.00 -18.05 2.70
C VAL A 233 16.55 -16.84 3.44
N GLY A 234 17.88 -16.68 3.39
CA GLY A 234 18.55 -15.53 3.99
C GLY A 234 19.13 -15.82 5.35
N VAL A 235 19.21 -14.81 6.19
CA VAL A 235 19.97 -14.85 7.44
C VAL A 235 19.26 -14.12 8.58
N ILE A 236 19.45 -14.63 9.81
CA ILE A 236 18.97 -13.99 11.05
C ILE A 236 20.11 -13.90 12.08
N PRO A 237 19.99 -13.04 13.12
CA PRO A 237 20.95 -13.00 14.20
C PRO A 237 21.13 -14.34 14.88
N SER A 238 22.36 -14.77 15.17
CA SER A 238 22.67 -15.98 15.94
C SER A 238 22.45 -15.79 17.44
N ASN A 239 22.18 -16.87 18.17
CA ASN A 239 22.02 -16.91 19.63
C ASN A 239 20.95 -15.95 20.17
N HIS A 240 19.88 -15.71 19.40
CA HIS A 240 18.81 -14.77 19.76
C HIS A 240 17.61 -15.48 20.44
N GLY A 241 17.65 -16.83 20.58
CA GLY A 241 16.53 -17.61 21.08
C GLY A 241 15.37 -17.68 20.04
N GLN A 242 14.24 -17.06 20.34
CA GLN A 242 13.13 -16.95 19.36
C GLN A 242 13.27 -15.67 18.52
N PHE A 243 13.18 -15.83 17.21
CA PHE A 243 13.24 -14.74 16.24
C PHE A 243 12.08 -14.83 15.26
N GLY A 244 11.36 -13.70 15.06
CA GLY A 244 10.22 -13.64 14.17
C GLY A 244 10.57 -13.09 12.80
N VAL A 245 10.24 -13.82 11.74
CA VAL A 245 10.33 -13.35 10.35
C VAL A 245 8.92 -13.20 9.79
N LYS A 246 8.61 -12.03 9.24
CA LYS A 246 7.27 -11.70 8.76
C LYS A 246 7.08 -12.08 7.30
N GLY A 247 6.03 -12.86 7.01
CA GLY A 247 5.61 -13.26 5.65
C GLY A 247 4.13 -13.03 5.39
N ASP A 248 3.70 -13.38 4.19
CA ASP A 248 2.29 -13.34 3.80
C ASP A 248 1.49 -14.56 4.33
N LEU A 249 0.18 -14.38 4.48
CA LEU A 249 -0.76 -15.49 4.66
C LEU A 249 -1.11 -16.11 3.30
N PRO A 250 -1.00 -17.45 3.15
CA PRO A 250 -1.33 -18.10 1.88
C PRO A 250 -2.78 -17.93 1.46
N ASN A 251 -3.70 -17.90 2.42
CA ASN A 251 -5.13 -17.68 2.19
C ASN A 251 -5.77 -17.09 3.46
N PRO A 252 -5.82 -15.76 3.57
CA PRO A 252 -6.40 -15.08 4.74
C PRO A 252 -7.89 -15.34 4.89
N GLY A 253 -8.63 -15.52 3.80
CA GLY A 253 -10.07 -15.83 3.84
C GLY A 253 -10.33 -17.20 4.44
N LEU A 254 -9.59 -18.24 4.04
CA LEU A 254 -9.72 -19.57 4.64
C LEU A 254 -9.38 -19.54 6.13
N LEU A 255 -8.33 -18.83 6.54
CA LEU A 255 -7.96 -18.68 7.94
C LEU A 255 -9.07 -17.98 8.74
N LEU A 256 -9.68 -16.93 8.18
CA LEU A 256 -10.83 -16.26 8.78
C LEU A 256 -12.03 -17.20 8.98
N ALA A 257 -12.36 -17.99 7.95
CA ALA A 257 -13.44 -18.99 8.02
C ALA A 257 -13.16 -20.05 9.09
N GLN A 258 -11.90 -20.52 9.21
CA GLN A 258 -11.48 -21.46 10.26
C GLN A 258 -11.60 -20.84 11.66
N HIS A 259 -11.13 -19.61 11.84
CA HIS A 259 -11.24 -18.89 13.10
C HIS A 259 -12.71 -18.65 13.47
N PHE A 260 -13.53 -18.22 12.54
CA PHE A 260 -14.95 -17.98 12.80
C PHE A 260 -15.69 -19.27 13.10
N THR A 261 -15.44 -20.36 12.39
CA THR A 261 -15.99 -21.69 12.69
C THR A 261 -15.67 -22.12 14.14
N ASN A 262 -14.42 -21.95 14.56
CA ASN A 262 -14.01 -22.27 15.91
C ASN A 262 -14.71 -21.39 16.97
N ARG A 263 -14.87 -20.08 16.69
CA ARG A 263 -15.57 -19.13 17.56
C ARG A 263 -17.07 -19.47 17.66
N LEU A 264 -17.72 -19.86 16.58
CA LEU A 264 -19.11 -20.33 16.57
C LEU A 264 -19.27 -21.56 17.47
N ARG A 265 -18.39 -22.56 17.33
CA ARG A 265 -18.40 -23.75 18.18
C ARG A 265 -18.19 -23.43 19.66
N GLN A 266 -17.27 -22.54 19.99
CA GLN A 266 -17.02 -22.06 21.36
C GLN A 266 -18.24 -21.32 21.94
N ALA A 267 -19.03 -20.66 21.11
CA ALA A 267 -20.27 -19.97 21.47
C ALA A 267 -21.51 -20.91 21.54
N GLY A 268 -21.31 -22.23 21.40
CA GLY A 268 -22.40 -23.23 21.47
C GLY A 268 -23.18 -23.42 20.17
N ILE A 269 -22.74 -22.84 19.05
CA ILE A 269 -23.35 -23.05 17.72
C ILE A 269 -22.65 -24.24 17.06
N GLN A 270 -23.41 -25.30 16.79
CA GLN A 270 -22.86 -26.49 16.16
C GLN A 270 -22.66 -26.23 14.65
N VAL A 271 -21.43 -26.38 14.15
CA VAL A 271 -21.10 -26.34 12.70
C VAL A 271 -20.76 -27.78 12.28
N ARG A 272 -21.62 -28.39 11.46
CA ARG A 272 -21.44 -29.77 10.96
C ARG A 272 -20.51 -29.83 9.74
N GLY A 273 -20.56 -28.80 8.92
CA GLY A 273 -19.64 -28.62 7.81
C GLY A 273 -18.23 -28.21 8.24
N LYS A 274 -17.44 -27.78 7.27
CA LYS A 274 -16.05 -27.34 7.45
C LYS A 274 -15.87 -25.86 7.11
N ALA A 275 -14.74 -25.28 7.47
CA ALA A 275 -14.30 -24.01 6.94
C ALA A 275 -13.79 -24.17 5.51
N ASN A 276 -14.21 -23.30 4.62
CA ASN A 276 -13.89 -23.36 3.19
C ASN A 276 -13.74 -21.94 2.60
N TYR A 277 -13.36 -21.83 1.33
CA TYR A 277 -13.36 -20.57 0.60
C TYR A 277 -13.80 -20.78 -0.86
N LEU A 278 -14.20 -19.70 -1.51
CA LEU A 278 -14.39 -19.64 -2.95
C LEU A 278 -13.73 -18.38 -3.52
N SER A 279 -13.09 -18.52 -4.67
CA SER A 279 -12.44 -17.43 -5.41
C SER A 279 -13.27 -16.97 -6.61
N GLU A 280 -14.22 -17.78 -7.04
CA GLU A 280 -15.13 -17.45 -8.12
C GLU A 280 -16.57 -17.35 -7.58
N ARG A 281 -17.34 -16.44 -8.13
CA ARG A 281 -18.72 -16.20 -7.70
C ARG A 281 -19.59 -17.40 -8.01
N ASP A 282 -20.24 -17.95 -6.99
CA ASP A 282 -21.37 -18.86 -7.18
C ASP A 282 -22.66 -18.06 -7.47
N LEU A 283 -23.64 -18.74 -8.07
CA LEU A 283 -24.94 -18.14 -8.39
C LEU A 283 -26.02 -18.51 -7.37
N LEU A 284 -25.64 -19.04 -6.20
CA LEU A 284 -26.60 -19.43 -5.16
C LEU A 284 -27.27 -18.18 -4.58
N PRO A 285 -28.60 -18.18 -4.43
CA PRO A 285 -29.30 -17.09 -3.75
C PRO A 285 -28.90 -17.05 -2.28
N ARG A 286 -28.48 -15.87 -1.82
CA ARG A 286 -28.02 -15.67 -0.44
C ARG A 286 -28.91 -14.67 0.28
N THR A 287 -29.15 -14.91 1.55
CA THR A 287 -29.81 -13.99 2.46
C THR A 287 -28.77 -13.32 3.33
N ARG A 288 -28.79 -11.99 3.37
CA ARG A 288 -27.89 -11.20 4.19
C ARG A 288 -28.27 -11.31 5.67
N LEU A 289 -27.27 -11.59 6.52
CA LEU A 289 -27.41 -11.71 7.95
C LEU A 289 -26.88 -10.48 8.70
N TYR A 290 -25.69 -10.00 8.32
CA TYR A 290 -25.02 -8.90 8.99
C TYR A 290 -24.08 -8.13 8.04
N ILE A 291 -23.96 -6.82 8.25
CA ILE A 291 -22.97 -6.00 7.56
C ILE A 291 -21.96 -5.48 8.57
N HIS A 292 -20.73 -5.93 8.47
CA HIS A 292 -19.59 -5.33 9.14
C HIS A 292 -19.07 -4.14 8.31
N ARG A 293 -18.74 -3.03 9.00
CA ARG A 293 -18.16 -1.84 8.37
C ARG A 293 -16.74 -1.64 8.87
N SER A 294 -15.84 -1.31 7.96
CA SER A 294 -14.46 -0.91 8.29
C SER A 294 -14.42 0.39 9.09
N ILE A 295 -13.22 0.80 9.50
CA ILE A 295 -12.95 2.19 9.87
C ILE A 295 -13.19 3.10 8.65
N PRO A 296 -13.39 4.44 8.84
CA PRO A 296 -13.54 5.40 7.75
C PRO A 296 -12.38 5.34 6.76
N LEU A 297 -12.64 5.71 5.51
CA LEU A 297 -11.61 5.72 4.46
C LEU A 297 -10.46 6.67 4.79
N SER A 298 -10.73 7.81 5.44
CA SER A 298 -9.70 8.72 5.96
C SER A 298 -8.69 8.01 6.86
N ASP A 299 -9.15 7.15 7.77
CA ASP A 299 -8.26 6.36 8.65
C ASP A 299 -7.48 5.29 7.87
N ILE A 300 -8.11 4.64 6.88
CA ILE A 300 -7.44 3.68 6.01
C ILE A 300 -6.33 4.38 5.22
N VAL A 301 -6.60 5.56 4.67
CA VAL A 301 -5.63 6.39 3.93
C VAL A 301 -4.51 6.86 4.86
N PHE A 302 -4.85 7.29 6.09
CA PHE A 302 -3.86 7.66 7.10
C PHE A 302 -2.89 6.51 7.36
N GLN A 303 -3.39 5.30 7.66
CA GLN A 303 -2.53 4.13 7.87
C GLN A 303 -1.69 3.79 6.63
N THR A 304 -2.30 3.88 5.45
CA THR A 304 -1.63 3.62 4.16
C THR A 304 -0.45 4.55 3.95
N ASN A 305 -0.59 5.84 4.19
CA ASN A 305 0.45 6.82 3.93
C ASN A 305 1.51 6.88 5.05
N GLN A 306 1.09 6.85 6.34
CA GLN A 306 2.00 6.87 7.48
C GLN A 306 2.95 5.66 7.52
N HIS A 307 2.43 4.46 7.25
CA HIS A 307 3.17 3.21 7.35
C HIS A 307 3.55 2.61 5.99
N SER A 308 3.13 3.26 4.90
CA SER A 308 3.39 2.79 3.53
C SER A 308 2.86 1.38 3.26
N ILE A 309 1.67 1.03 3.76
CA ILE A 309 1.08 -0.32 3.69
C ILE A 309 0.68 -0.64 2.26
N ASN A 310 1.35 -1.63 1.64
CA ASN A 310 1.10 -2.02 0.25
C ASN A 310 -0.27 -2.69 0.09
N LEU A 311 -0.65 -3.59 1.01
CA LEU A 311 -1.96 -4.26 1.01
C LEU A 311 -3.11 -3.25 0.89
N TYR A 312 -3.10 -2.22 1.75
CA TYR A 312 -4.18 -1.23 1.79
C TYR A 312 -4.25 -0.44 0.48
N ALA A 313 -3.08 0.01 -0.03
CA ALA A 313 -3.02 0.73 -1.30
C ALA A 313 -3.54 -0.12 -2.48
N GLU A 314 -3.17 -1.41 -2.54
CA GLU A 314 -3.61 -2.32 -3.59
C GLU A 314 -5.11 -2.61 -3.54
N MET A 315 -5.64 -2.83 -2.34
CA MET A 315 -7.07 -3.08 -2.20
C MET A 315 -7.89 -1.84 -2.56
N LEU A 316 -7.47 -0.64 -2.11
CA LEU A 316 -8.08 0.63 -2.53
C LEU A 316 -8.00 0.82 -4.05
N TYR A 317 -6.83 0.53 -4.65
CA TYR A 317 -6.65 0.66 -6.09
C TYR A 317 -7.61 -0.25 -6.88
N ARG A 318 -7.72 -1.54 -6.50
CA ARG A 318 -8.67 -2.47 -7.15
C ARG A 318 -10.12 -2.02 -6.99
N LEU A 319 -10.51 -1.50 -5.83
CA LEU A 319 -11.86 -0.99 -5.57
C LEU A 319 -12.25 0.18 -6.47
N LEU A 320 -11.29 0.97 -6.96
CA LEU A 320 -11.58 2.04 -7.93
C LEU A 320 -12.16 1.47 -9.23
N GLY A 321 -11.78 0.26 -9.63
CA GLY A 321 -12.31 -0.41 -10.80
C GLY A 321 -13.82 -0.70 -10.72
N ALA A 322 -14.34 -1.00 -9.54
CA ALA A 322 -15.76 -1.27 -9.31
C ALA A 322 -16.67 -0.07 -9.66
N ARG A 323 -16.13 1.14 -9.60
CA ARG A 323 -16.88 2.38 -9.87
C ARG A 323 -17.27 2.58 -11.33
N LEU A 324 -16.75 1.75 -12.23
CA LEU A 324 -17.12 1.72 -13.64
C LEU A 324 -18.28 0.73 -13.96
N ASN A 325 -18.93 0.16 -12.93
CA ASN A 325 -19.86 -0.97 -13.08
C ASN A 325 -19.23 -2.16 -13.83
N THR A 326 -17.95 -2.37 -13.59
CA THR A 326 -17.10 -3.40 -14.20
C THR A 326 -16.42 -4.21 -13.11
N PRO A 327 -15.85 -5.38 -13.42
CA PRO A 327 -15.12 -6.18 -12.43
C PRO A 327 -14.01 -5.39 -11.71
N CYS A 328 -13.84 -5.65 -10.43
CA CYS A 328 -12.77 -5.08 -9.59
C CYS A 328 -11.42 -5.69 -9.95
N ASN A 329 -10.75 -5.18 -10.98
CA ASN A 329 -9.44 -5.65 -11.42
C ASN A 329 -8.48 -4.48 -11.72
N LEU A 330 -7.22 -4.80 -11.96
CA LEU A 330 -6.17 -3.82 -12.19
C LEU A 330 -6.40 -2.97 -13.45
N HIS A 331 -6.91 -3.57 -14.53
CA HIS A 331 -7.17 -2.86 -15.79
C HIS A 331 -8.24 -1.78 -15.62
N ASN A 332 -9.35 -2.14 -14.98
CA ASN A 332 -10.44 -1.20 -14.73
C ASN A 332 -10.06 -0.11 -13.72
N ALA A 333 -9.24 -0.46 -12.72
CA ALA A 333 -8.67 0.50 -11.78
C ALA A 333 -7.78 1.54 -12.50
N GLU A 334 -6.86 1.11 -13.35
CA GLU A 334 -6.02 2.01 -14.16
C GLU A 334 -6.87 2.94 -15.03
N LYS A 335 -7.86 2.39 -15.72
CA LYS A 335 -8.79 3.17 -16.57
C LYS A 335 -9.55 4.23 -15.76
N MET A 336 -10.04 3.88 -14.57
CA MET A 336 -10.71 4.82 -13.68
C MET A 336 -9.79 5.95 -13.25
N VAL A 337 -8.59 5.62 -12.74
CA VAL A 337 -7.58 6.58 -12.28
C VAL A 337 -7.22 7.56 -13.40
N ARG A 338 -6.89 7.05 -14.59
CA ARG A 338 -6.55 7.90 -15.74
C ARG A 338 -7.67 8.82 -16.17
N ASN A 339 -8.91 8.31 -16.23
CA ASN A 339 -10.08 9.12 -16.58
C ASN A 339 -10.36 10.19 -15.54
N TYR A 340 -10.26 9.84 -14.26
CA TYR A 340 -10.49 10.76 -13.16
C TYR A 340 -9.56 11.99 -13.23
N TRP A 341 -8.25 11.76 -13.34
CA TRP A 341 -7.24 12.81 -13.33
C TRP A 341 -7.18 13.59 -14.63
N ARG A 342 -7.36 12.93 -15.78
CA ARG A 342 -7.46 13.63 -17.08
C ARG A 342 -8.59 14.66 -17.09
N ASN A 343 -9.76 14.31 -16.54
CA ASN A 343 -10.90 15.21 -16.45
C ASN A 343 -10.66 16.41 -15.50
N ARG A 344 -9.58 16.37 -14.72
CA ARG A 344 -9.14 17.42 -13.80
C ARG A 344 -7.87 18.14 -14.26
N GLY A 345 -7.47 17.91 -15.49
CA GLY A 345 -6.34 18.59 -16.10
C GLY A 345 -4.96 18.02 -15.71
N VAL A 346 -4.90 16.93 -14.94
CA VAL A 346 -3.63 16.27 -14.61
C VAL A 346 -3.20 15.36 -15.75
N ASN A 347 -1.99 15.59 -16.26
CA ASN A 347 -1.43 14.80 -17.35
C ASN A 347 -0.76 13.52 -16.83
N LEU A 348 -1.38 12.37 -17.11
CA LEU A 348 -0.82 11.04 -16.85
C LEU A 348 -0.43 10.28 -18.14
N ALA A 349 -0.31 10.97 -19.28
CA ALA A 349 -0.03 10.31 -20.56
C ALA A 349 1.29 9.53 -20.56
N GLY A 350 2.33 10.07 -19.91
CA GLY A 350 3.64 9.42 -19.77
C GLY A 350 3.75 8.44 -18.61
N ALA A 351 2.70 8.31 -17.78
CA ALA A 351 2.75 7.42 -16.64
C ALA A 351 2.52 5.95 -17.04
N THR A 352 3.20 5.03 -16.37
CA THR A 352 2.91 3.58 -16.38
C THR A 352 2.42 3.20 -14.98
N ILE A 353 1.20 2.66 -14.88
CA ILE A 353 0.57 2.31 -13.60
C ILE A 353 0.28 0.81 -13.63
N LYS A 354 1.10 0.02 -12.94
CA LYS A 354 0.97 -1.43 -12.87
C LYS A 354 0.34 -1.89 -11.56
N ASP A 355 0.43 -1.04 -10.54
CA ASP A 355 -0.15 -1.29 -9.21
C ASP A 355 -0.49 0.03 -8.51
N GLY A 356 -1.20 -0.07 -7.39
CA GLY A 356 -1.56 1.08 -6.57
C GLY A 356 -0.54 1.43 -5.49
N CYS A 357 0.40 0.54 -5.18
CA CYS A 357 1.32 0.70 -4.06
C CYS A 357 2.73 1.17 -4.46
N GLY A 358 3.11 0.98 -5.73
CA GLY A 358 4.43 1.34 -6.27
C GLY A 358 5.48 0.24 -6.09
N LEU A 359 5.09 -1.01 -5.90
CA LEU A 359 6.03 -2.13 -5.77
C LEU A 359 6.52 -2.60 -7.13
N ALA A 360 5.67 -2.61 -8.15
CA ALA A 360 6.04 -3.01 -9.51
C ALA A 360 7.15 -2.09 -10.06
N PRO A 361 8.31 -2.63 -10.46
CA PRO A 361 9.43 -1.82 -10.95
C PRO A 361 9.13 -1.12 -12.31
N GLN A 362 8.12 -1.59 -13.05
CA GLN A 362 7.66 -0.99 -14.29
C GLN A 362 6.81 0.29 -14.08
N ASN A 363 6.37 0.57 -12.86
CA ASN A 363 5.68 1.82 -12.58
C ASN A 363 6.56 3.01 -12.94
N ALA A 364 5.95 4.02 -13.55
CA ALA A 364 6.61 5.27 -13.87
C ALA A 364 5.61 6.43 -13.81
N ILE A 365 6.00 7.53 -13.19
CA ILE A 365 5.21 8.78 -13.12
C ILE A 365 6.17 9.97 -13.08
N SER A 366 5.76 11.12 -13.61
CA SER A 366 6.59 12.32 -13.57
C SER A 366 6.46 13.09 -12.25
N PRO A 367 7.50 13.82 -11.80
CA PRO A 367 7.38 14.79 -10.72
C PRO A 367 6.24 15.78 -10.94
N GLU A 368 6.04 16.24 -12.17
CA GLU A 368 4.98 17.17 -12.55
C GLU A 368 3.59 16.60 -12.29
N SER A 369 3.32 15.37 -12.73
CA SER A 369 2.04 14.69 -12.46
C SER A 369 1.77 14.57 -10.95
N LEU A 370 2.77 14.24 -10.14
CA LEU A 370 2.64 14.16 -8.68
C LEU A 370 2.35 15.53 -8.06
N VAL A 371 3.06 16.57 -8.49
CA VAL A 371 2.85 17.95 -8.02
C VAL A 371 1.46 18.47 -8.41
N ASP A 372 0.97 18.14 -9.60
CA ASP A 372 -0.37 18.52 -10.03
C ASP A 372 -1.46 17.84 -9.22
N ILE A 373 -1.31 16.53 -8.92
CA ILE A 373 -2.22 15.80 -8.02
C ILE A 373 -2.22 16.44 -6.62
N LEU A 374 -1.04 16.69 -6.05
CA LEU A 374 -0.88 17.31 -4.75
C LEU A 374 -1.47 18.75 -4.73
N THR A 375 -1.27 19.52 -5.80
CA THR A 375 -1.85 20.86 -5.96
C THR A 375 -3.39 20.78 -5.97
N TYR A 376 -3.95 19.84 -6.71
CA TYR A 376 -5.40 19.62 -6.75
C TYR A 376 -5.96 19.27 -5.36
N MET A 377 -5.28 18.40 -4.62
CA MET A 377 -5.73 17.98 -3.28
C MET A 377 -5.78 19.12 -2.27
N GLN A 378 -5.02 20.20 -2.46
CA GLN A 378 -5.12 21.41 -1.59
C GLN A 378 -6.40 22.21 -1.80
N ALA A 379 -7.06 22.06 -2.94
CA ALA A 379 -8.35 22.69 -3.26
C ALA A 379 -9.54 21.74 -3.07
N SER A 380 -9.28 20.47 -2.74
CA SER A 380 -10.30 19.43 -2.55
C SER A 380 -11.04 19.59 -1.22
N SER A 381 -12.29 19.11 -1.18
CA SER A 381 -13.04 18.90 0.08
C SER A 381 -12.37 17.87 0.99
N ASN A 382 -11.61 16.92 0.43
CA ASN A 382 -10.85 15.90 1.17
C ASN A 382 -9.44 16.36 1.56
N ARG A 383 -9.15 17.67 1.48
CA ARG A 383 -7.81 18.25 1.73
C ARG A 383 -7.26 17.84 3.08
N GLU A 384 -8.06 17.97 4.12
CA GLU A 384 -7.61 17.74 5.49
C GLU A 384 -7.26 16.28 5.73
N ALA A 385 -8.16 15.37 5.38
CA ALA A 385 -7.93 13.93 5.49
C ALA A 385 -6.68 13.47 4.69
N PHE A 386 -6.48 14.01 3.50
CA PHE A 386 -5.30 13.70 2.69
C PHE A 386 -4.02 14.27 3.29
N TYR A 387 -4.02 15.55 3.67
CA TYR A 387 -2.84 16.24 4.22
C TYR A 387 -2.36 15.61 5.53
N GLU A 388 -3.29 15.39 6.48
CA GLU A 388 -3.01 14.76 7.76
C GLU A 388 -2.53 13.30 7.63
N SER A 389 -2.88 12.62 6.55
CA SER A 389 -2.41 11.27 6.28
C SER A 389 -0.91 11.19 5.96
N LEU A 390 -0.29 12.30 5.52
CA LEU A 390 1.11 12.30 5.11
C LEU A 390 2.05 12.29 6.33
N PRO A 391 3.11 11.45 6.31
CA PRO A 391 4.17 11.50 7.32
C PRO A 391 4.84 12.87 7.41
N VAL A 392 5.26 13.23 8.63
CA VAL A 392 5.91 14.52 8.93
C VAL A 392 7.40 14.33 9.21
N SER A 393 8.24 15.14 8.58
CA SER A 393 9.71 15.10 8.72
C SER A 393 10.14 15.20 10.19
N GLY A 394 11.06 14.30 10.61
CA GLY A 394 11.59 14.23 11.96
C GLY A 394 10.57 13.80 13.03
N ARG A 395 9.29 13.51 12.68
CA ARG A 395 8.24 13.26 13.68
C ARG A 395 7.48 11.96 13.48
N THR A 396 6.85 11.75 12.33
CA THR A 396 5.91 10.63 12.16
C THR A 396 6.23 9.72 10.99
N GLY A 397 5.67 8.52 11.04
CA GLY A 397 5.62 7.57 9.94
C GLY A 397 6.99 7.28 9.33
N THR A 398 7.01 7.18 8.01
CA THR A 398 8.23 6.87 7.24
C THR A 398 9.21 8.05 7.14
N LEU A 399 8.81 9.23 7.61
CA LEU A 399 9.66 10.45 7.61
C LEU A 399 10.28 10.77 8.98
N ARG A 400 10.10 9.93 10.02
CA ARG A 400 10.62 10.21 11.37
C ARG A 400 12.14 10.44 11.45
N SER A 401 12.89 9.94 10.46
CA SER A 401 14.36 10.13 10.38
C SER A 401 14.76 11.09 9.25
N LEU A 402 13.82 11.80 8.63
CA LEU A 402 14.10 12.76 7.56
C LEU A 402 14.25 14.15 8.14
N LEU A 403 15.32 14.89 7.76
CA LEU A 403 15.55 16.31 8.10
C LEU A 403 15.61 16.61 9.62
N VAL A 404 15.93 15.62 10.45
CA VAL A 404 16.04 15.79 11.91
C VAL A 404 17.13 16.81 12.25
N GLY A 405 16.84 17.73 13.17
CA GLY A 405 17.76 18.78 13.62
C GLY A 405 17.97 19.90 12.60
N THR A 406 17.13 20.00 11.58
CA THR A 406 17.22 21.06 10.54
C THR A 406 16.04 22.01 10.59
N GLU A 407 16.11 23.13 9.81
CA GLU A 407 15.01 24.10 9.70
C GLU A 407 13.72 23.49 9.11
N LEU A 408 13.83 22.36 8.42
CA LEU A 408 12.70 21.63 7.81
C LEU A 408 12.16 20.50 8.69
N GLU A 409 12.67 20.31 9.90
CA GLU A 409 12.09 19.37 10.85
C GLU A 409 10.67 19.81 11.24
N GLY A 410 9.70 18.90 11.08
CA GLY A 410 8.29 19.15 11.36
C GLY A 410 7.57 20.03 10.32
N ARG A 411 8.22 20.38 9.20
CA ARG A 411 7.66 21.25 8.17
C ARG A 411 7.41 20.56 6.83
N VAL A 412 7.90 19.34 6.65
CA VAL A 412 7.71 18.57 5.41
C VAL A 412 6.68 17.48 5.67
N HIS A 413 5.54 17.56 4.99
CA HIS A 413 4.46 16.57 4.98
C HIS A 413 4.51 15.82 3.65
N ALA A 414 5.04 14.61 3.63
CA ALA A 414 5.30 13.94 2.35
C ALA A 414 5.19 12.42 2.41
N LYS A 415 4.84 11.81 1.29
CA LYS A 415 4.98 10.37 1.08
C LYS A 415 6.39 10.05 0.62
N SER A 416 7.00 9.04 1.23
CA SER A 416 8.28 8.48 0.80
C SER A 416 8.08 7.28 -0.13
N GLY A 417 9.04 7.05 -1.02
CA GLY A 417 9.15 5.84 -1.84
C GLY A 417 10.55 5.26 -1.79
N THR A 418 10.65 3.94 -1.62
CA THR A 418 11.93 3.24 -1.56
C THR A 418 11.80 1.84 -2.13
N ILE A 419 12.60 1.52 -3.13
CA ILE A 419 12.95 0.17 -3.59
C ILE A 419 14.44 0.19 -3.92
N ALA A 420 15.01 -0.92 -4.37
CA ALA A 420 16.44 -0.99 -4.72
C ALA A 420 16.85 0.14 -5.67
N GLY A 421 17.87 0.92 -5.31
CA GLY A 421 18.38 2.05 -6.09
C GLY A 421 17.41 3.23 -6.28
N THR A 422 16.26 3.23 -5.60
CA THR A 422 15.23 4.28 -5.76
C THR A 422 14.90 4.92 -4.42
N LYS A 423 14.88 6.25 -4.38
CA LYS A 423 14.47 7.03 -3.21
C LYS A 423 13.73 8.28 -3.65
N ASN A 424 12.48 8.42 -3.23
CA ASN A 424 11.58 9.49 -3.67
C ASN A 424 10.83 10.10 -2.49
N TYR A 425 10.47 11.38 -2.65
CA TYR A 425 9.57 12.10 -1.73
C TYR A 425 8.67 13.02 -2.56
N ALA A 426 7.38 13.05 -2.22
CA ALA A 426 6.40 13.95 -2.83
C ALA A 426 5.41 14.44 -1.76
N GLY A 427 5.14 15.73 -1.72
CA GLY A 427 4.28 16.33 -0.69
C GLY A 427 4.41 17.84 -0.61
N TYR A 428 4.41 18.34 0.62
CA TYR A 428 4.37 19.78 0.91
C TYR A 428 5.49 20.20 1.86
N ILE A 429 5.95 21.45 1.71
CA ILE A 429 6.87 22.13 2.63
C ILE A 429 6.16 23.36 3.19
N GLU A 430 6.02 23.45 4.51
CA GLU A 430 5.47 24.60 5.19
C GLU A 430 6.54 25.67 5.42
N LEU A 431 6.27 26.90 4.97
CA LEU A 431 7.13 28.04 5.19
C LEU A 431 6.78 28.76 6.49
N PRO A 432 7.72 29.54 7.10
CA PRO A 432 7.48 30.26 8.35
C PRO A 432 6.37 31.32 8.27
N ASP A 433 6.12 31.86 7.07
CA ASP A 433 5.09 32.85 6.80
C ASP A 433 3.70 32.26 6.49
N GLY A 434 3.55 30.91 6.63
CA GLY A 434 2.31 30.20 6.39
C GLY A 434 2.06 29.82 4.92
N ARG A 435 2.93 30.20 4.00
CA ARG A 435 2.91 29.68 2.62
C ARG A 435 3.29 28.21 2.61
N ARG A 436 2.94 27.53 1.52
CA ARG A 436 3.33 26.13 1.28
C ARG A 436 3.91 25.97 -0.11
N TRP A 437 5.00 25.25 -0.19
CA TRP A 437 5.45 24.70 -1.46
C TRP A 437 4.93 23.28 -1.63
N VAL A 438 4.63 22.91 -2.86
CA VAL A 438 4.37 21.52 -3.26
C VAL A 438 5.59 21.01 -4.01
N PHE A 439 5.99 19.75 -3.76
CA PHE A 439 7.21 19.24 -4.36
C PHE A 439 7.14 17.74 -4.67
N ALA A 440 7.95 17.34 -5.64
CA ALA A 440 8.34 15.95 -5.86
C ALA A 440 9.84 15.89 -6.19
N VAL A 441 10.58 15.07 -5.44
CA VAL A 441 11.99 14.74 -5.68
C VAL A 441 12.07 13.25 -5.93
N MET A 442 12.44 12.87 -7.15
CA MET A 442 12.47 11.49 -7.61
C MET A 442 13.86 11.10 -8.09
N VAL A 443 14.38 10.02 -7.55
CA VAL A 443 15.69 9.46 -7.88
C VAL A 443 15.55 7.96 -8.06
N SER A 444 15.90 7.43 -9.24
CA SER A 444 15.97 5.98 -9.49
C SER A 444 17.30 5.60 -10.14
N SER A 445 17.68 4.34 -10.05
CA SER A 445 18.99 3.83 -10.50
C SER A 445 20.18 4.54 -9.82
N ALA A 446 20.00 4.98 -8.59
CA ALA A 446 21.04 5.60 -7.77
C ALA A 446 22.03 4.57 -7.24
N ILE A 447 23.27 5.02 -7.01
CA ILE A 447 24.35 4.19 -6.45
C ILE A 447 24.46 4.44 -4.95
N GLY A 448 24.53 3.36 -4.15
CA GLY A 448 24.73 3.42 -2.71
C GLY A 448 23.52 2.94 -1.90
N LYS A 449 23.63 3.06 -0.59
CA LYS A 449 22.55 2.66 0.34
C LYS A 449 21.43 3.69 0.35
N SER A 450 20.21 3.25 0.58
CA SER A 450 19.02 4.13 0.69
C SER A 450 19.21 5.29 1.68
N THR A 451 20.00 5.09 2.77
CA THR A 451 20.34 6.13 3.74
C THR A 451 21.26 7.21 3.17
N GLU A 452 22.19 6.85 2.30
CA GLU A 452 23.12 7.80 1.65
C GLU A 452 22.36 8.65 0.63
N ILE A 453 21.50 8.01 -0.19
CA ILE A 453 20.65 8.73 -1.15
C ILE A 453 19.69 9.68 -0.40
N LYS A 454 19.12 9.25 0.75
CA LYS A 454 18.31 10.11 1.61
C LYS A 454 19.06 11.38 2.00
N THR A 455 20.31 11.26 2.47
CA THR A 455 21.12 12.41 2.88
C THR A 455 21.38 13.40 1.74
N VAL A 456 21.54 12.91 0.51
CA VAL A 456 21.69 13.77 -0.67
C VAL A 456 20.41 14.55 -0.95
N ILE A 457 19.25 13.89 -0.85
CA ILE A 457 17.92 14.54 -1.01
C ILE A 457 17.67 15.56 0.10
N GLU A 458 18.03 15.25 1.36
CA GLU A 458 17.92 16.19 2.49
C GLU A 458 18.71 17.49 2.23
N ARG A 459 19.95 17.35 1.75
CA ARG A 459 20.79 18.50 1.39
C ARG A 459 20.17 19.33 0.26
N TYR A 460 19.62 18.66 -0.76
CA TYR A 460 18.93 19.35 -1.86
C TYR A 460 17.72 20.16 -1.33
N LEU A 461 16.84 19.54 -0.54
CA LEU A 461 15.66 20.23 -0.01
C LEU A 461 16.02 21.42 0.88
N LEU A 462 17.07 21.29 1.72
CA LEU A 462 17.57 22.38 2.55
C LEU A 462 18.18 23.51 1.72
N ASP A 463 18.92 23.19 0.67
CA ASP A 463 19.56 24.22 -0.18
C ASP A 463 18.49 25.00 -0.96
N VAL A 464 17.49 24.31 -1.55
CA VAL A 464 16.34 24.99 -2.20
C VAL A 464 15.59 25.87 -1.21
N TYR A 465 15.31 25.36 -0.01
CA TYR A 465 14.60 26.13 1.02
C TYR A 465 15.38 27.39 1.41
N ARG A 466 16.68 27.30 1.68
CA ARG A 466 17.51 28.41 2.13
C ARG A 466 17.71 29.51 1.09
N ARG A 467 17.70 29.14 -0.21
CA ARG A 467 17.87 30.09 -1.32
C ARG A 467 16.59 30.83 -1.71
N ASN A 468 15.41 30.25 -1.36
CA ASN A 468 14.13 30.75 -1.91
C ASN A 468 13.09 31.11 -0.83
N LYS A 469 13.41 30.95 0.47
CA LYS A 469 12.52 31.31 1.59
C LYS A 469 12.34 32.82 1.77
#